data_c850b24ba6bca634d0d56026a223f901
#
_entry.id   c850b24ba6bca634d0d56026a223f901
#
_cell.length_a   1.000
_cell.length_b   1.000
_cell.length_c   1.000
_cell.angle_alpha   90.00
_cell.angle_beta   90.00
_cell.angle_gamma   90.00
#
_symmetry.space_group_name_H-M   'P 1'
#
loop_
_entity.id
_entity.type
_entity.pdbx_description
1 polymer ?
#
loop_
_entity_poly.entity_id
_entity_poly.type
_entity_poly.pdbx_seq_one_letter_code
_entity_poly.pdbx_strand_id
1 'polypeptide(L)'
;MQVGDILKFAMDHMPFVRGVHFQPISYFGRCSQQRPQAPITIPKMLKLIEEQTDGLMKSKDFAGGGAENPYCSFHASYLKKGERELKLLEKKSGRGCCCTTSDDSRQYVENQWSYSTKKFDDGEMTQTD
;
A
#
# COMPACT_ATOMS: atom_id res chain seq x y z
N MET A 1 14.56 -12.20 -3.00
CA MET A 1 13.94 -10.87 -2.91
C MET A 1 13.10 -10.86 -1.64
N GLN A 2 13.26 -9.87 -0.78
CA GLN A 2 12.78 -9.83 0.61
C GLN A 2 11.48 -9.02 0.75
N VAL A 3 10.51 -9.24 -0.14
CA VAL A 3 9.25 -8.47 -0.13
C VAL A 3 8.43 -8.79 1.12
N GLY A 4 8.34 -10.06 1.47
CA GLY A 4 7.59 -10.51 2.65
C GLY A 4 8.20 -9.99 3.96
N ASP A 5 9.53 -9.99 4.08
CA ASP A 5 10.22 -9.48 5.26
C ASP A 5 9.98 -8.00 5.47
N ILE A 6 9.97 -7.20 4.38
CA ILE A 6 9.67 -5.77 4.43
C ILE A 6 8.22 -5.53 4.87
N LEU A 7 7.28 -6.29 4.32
CA LEU A 7 5.87 -6.17 4.70
C LEU A 7 5.63 -6.59 6.15
N LYS A 8 6.27 -7.67 6.59
CA LYS A 8 6.22 -8.13 7.98
C LYS A 8 6.79 -7.08 8.92
N PHE A 9 7.97 -6.54 8.61
CA PHE A 9 8.56 -5.46 9.38
C PHE A 9 7.61 -4.27 9.51
N ALA A 10 6.96 -3.86 8.40
CA ALA A 10 6.00 -2.77 8.44
C ALA A 10 4.79 -3.08 9.34
N MET A 11 4.26 -4.29 9.29
CA MET A 11 3.14 -4.72 10.14
C MET A 11 3.52 -4.78 11.62
N ASP A 12 4.75 -5.23 11.92
CA ASP A 12 5.24 -5.33 13.31
C ASP A 12 5.53 -3.96 13.93
N HIS A 13 5.75 -2.93 13.10
CA HIS A 13 6.05 -1.56 13.55
C HIS A 13 4.87 -0.59 13.38
N MET A 14 3.65 -1.11 13.20
CA MET A 14 2.46 -0.27 13.27
C MET A 14 2.24 0.26 14.71
N PRO A 15 1.76 1.49 14.90
CA PRO A 15 1.29 2.45 13.91
C PRO A 15 2.38 3.38 13.33
N PHE A 16 3.64 3.21 13.69
CA PHE A 16 4.74 4.09 13.25
C PHE A 16 5.01 3.93 11.76
N VAL A 17 5.04 2.70 11.25
CA VAL A 17 5.12 2.41 9.83
C VAL A 17 3.71 2.23 9.28
N ARG A 18 3.25 3.17 8.47
CA ARG A 18 1.87 3.21 7.95
C ARG A 18 1.73 2.75 6.51
N GLY A 19 2.82 2.53 5.83
CA GLY A 19 2.79 2.07 4.45
C GLY A 19 4.14 1.61 3.95
N VAL A 20 4.12 0.84 2.88
CA VAL A 20 5.30 0.37 2.14
C VAL A 20 5.13 0.76 0.69
N HIS A 21 6.14 1.37 0.12
CA HIS A 21 6.20 1.71 -1.28
C HIS A 21 7.32 0.92 -1.96
N PHE A 22 6.96 0.10 -2.94
CA PHE A 22 7.91 -0.60 -3.78
C PHE A 22 8.08 0.14 -5.10
N GLN A 23 9.27 0.63 -5.34
CA GLN A 23 9.60 1.31 -6.59
C GLN A 23 10.66 0.51 -7.35
N PRO A 24 10.37 0.02 -8.55
CA PRO A 24 11.35 -0.68 -9.36
C PRO A 24 12.43 0.29 -9.84
N ILE A 25 13.65 -0.21 -9.91
CA ILE A 25 14.76 0.55 -10.50
C ILE A 25 14.54 0.69 -12.01
N SER A 26 14.73 1.89 -12.53
CA SER A 26 14.72 2.16 -13.97
C SER A 26 16.14 2.40 -14.46
N TYR A 27 16.51 1.72 -15.53
CA TYR A 27 17.86 1.79 -16.12
C TYR A 27 17.83 2.68 -17.36
N PHE A 28 18.34 3.91 -17.24
CA PHE A 28 18.41 4.88 -18.33
C PHE A 28 19.88 5.20 -18.67
N GLY A 29 20.13 5.46 -19.94
CA GLY A 29 21.43 5.95 -20.41
C GLY A 29 22.59 4.99 -20.12
N ARG A 30 23.74 5.55 -19.72
CA ARG A 30 24.95 4.81 -19.36
C ARG A 30 24.84 4.30 -17.92
N CYS A 31 24.36 3.09 -17.74
CA CYS A 31 24.32 2.46 -16.43
C CYS A 31 25.61 1.62 -16.23
N SER A 32 26.36 1.91 -15.18
CA SER A 32 27.56 1.17 -14.81
C SER A 32 27.30 -0.20 -14.19
N GLN A 33 26.05 -0.44 -13.75
CA GLN A 33 25.66 -1.71 -13.15
C GLN A 33 25.17 -2.68 -14.21
N GLN A 34 25.46 -3.96 -14.01
CA GLN A 34 24.88 -5.01 -14.85
C GLN A 34 23.36 -5.01 -14.68
N ARG A 35 22.64 -4.87 -15.78
CA ARG A 35 21.18 -4.94 -15.80
C ARG A 35 20.77 -6.36 -15.40
N PRO A 36 19.77 -6.53 -14.53
CA PRO A 36 19.23 -7.84 -14.24
C PRO A 36 18.66 -8.46 -15.53
N GLN A 37 18.89 -9.76 -15.71
CA GLN A 37 18.39 -10.48 -16.89
C GLN A 37 16.86 -10.49 -16.98
N ALA A 38 16.17 -10.39 -15.84
CA ALA A 38 14.72 -10.33 -15.77
C ALA A 38 14.28 -9.14 -14.89
N PRO A 39 13.75 -8.06 -15.47
CA PRO A 39 13.20 -6.95 -14.72
C PRO A 39 11.97 -7.42 -13.91
N ILE A 40 11.74 -6.74 -12.80
CA ILE A 40 10.52 -6.99 -12.03
C ILE A 40 9.34 -6.33 -12.71
N THR A 41 8.25 -7.08 -12.85
CA THR A 41 6.98 -6.60 -13.40
C THR A 41 5.92 -6.54 -12.28
N ILE A 42 4.86 -5.76 -12.47
CA ILE A 42 3.74 -5.70 -11.51
C ILE A 42 3.15 -7.08 -11.21
N PRO A 43 2.82 -7.93 -12.20
CA PRO A 43 2.31 -9.27 -11.91
C PRO A 43 3.28 -10.12 -11.10
N LYS A 44 4.58 -10.03 -11.38
CA LYS A 44 5.60 -10.75 -10.60
C LYS A 44 5.69 -10.24 -9.17
N MET A 45 5.60 -8.92 -8.96
CA MET A 45 5.58 -8.32 -7.63
C MET A 45 4.36 -8.76 -6.83
N LEU A 46 3.16 -8.70 -7.42
CA LEU A 46 1.92 -9.14 -6.78
C LEU A 46 1.98 -10.62 -6.37
N LYS A 47 2.51 -11.47 -7.24
CA LYS A 47 2.72 -12.89 -6.93
C LYS A 47 3.69 -13.08 -5.76
N LEU A 48 4.80 -12.35 -5.73
CA LEU A 48 5.76 -12.40 -4.62
C LEU A 48 5.16 -11.90 -3.30
N ILE A 49 4.33 -10.87 -3.33
CA ILE A 49 3.60 -10.40 -2.14
C ILE A 49 2.72 -11.52 -1.61
N GLU A 50 1.90 -12.14 -2.45
CA GLU A 50 1.00 -13.21 -2.05
C GLU A 50 1.74 -14.43 -1.51
N GLU A 51 2.78 -14.89 -2.22
CA GLU A 51 3.59 -16.05 -1.80
C GLU A 51 4.35 -15.80 -0.49
N GLN A 52 4.99 -14.64 -0.34
CA GLN A 52 5.84 -14.33 0.81
C GLN A 52 5.08 -13.80 2.04
N THR A 53 3.79 -13.53 1.90
CA THR A 53 2.89 -13.23 3.03
C THR A 53 1.97 -14.41 3.38
N ASP A 54 2.25 -15.61 2.84
CA ASP A 54 1.42 -16.81 3.05
C ASP A 54 -0.06 -16.58 2.70
N GLY A 55 -0.33 -15.77 1.67
CA GLY A 55 -1.68 -15.43 1.22
C GLY A 55 -2.42 -14.43 2.12
N LEU A 56 -1.74 -13.80 3.08
CA LEU A 56 -2.33 -12.74 3.92
C LEU A 56 -2.73 -11.52 3.09
N MET A 57 -1.94 -11.20 2.06
CA MET A 57 -2.23 -10.19 1.05
C MET A 57 -2.37 -10.89 -0.29
N LYS A 58 -3.54 -10.83 -0.90
CA LYS A 58 -3.83 -11.54 -2.15
C LYS A 58 -3.64 -10.61 -3.35
N SER A 59 -3.15 -11.14 -4.46
CA SER A 59 -2.96 -10.39 -5.70
C SER A 59 -4.23 -9.67 -6.17
N LYS A 60 -5.39 -10.27 -5.96
CA LYS A 60 -6.71 -9.69 -6.31
C LYS A 60 -7.14 -8.49 -5.46
N ASP A 61 -6.51 -8.28 -4.31
CA ASP A 61 -6.82 -7.19 -3.39
C ASP A 61 -6.24 -5.85 -3.87
N PHE A 62 -5.31 -5.93 -4.82
CA PHE A 62 -4.65 -4.75 -5.36
C PHE A 62 -5.38 -4.19 -6.58
N ALA A 63 -5.49 -2.88 -6.63
CA ALA A 63 -6.07 -2.15 -7.75
C ALA A 63 -5.04 -1.20 -8.37
N GLY A 64 -5.24 -0.84 -9.63
CA GLY A 64 -4.45 0.20 -10.30
C GLY A 64 -4.68 1.58 -9.70
N GLY A 65 -3.73 2.49 -9.88
CA GLY A 65 -3.87 3.89 -9.46
C GLY A 65 -4.98 4.62 -10.21
N GLY A 66 -5.70 5.51 -9.49
CA GLY A 66 -6.80 6.27 -10.09
C GLY A 66 -6.37 7.49 -10.92
N ALA A 67 -5.17 8.01 -10.67
CA ALA A 67 -4.61 9.18 -11.35
C ALA A 67 -3.52 8.84 -12.37
N GLU A 68 -3.10 7.58 -12.43
CA GLU A 68 -2.02 7.08 -13.27
C GLU A 68 -2.56 6.01 -14.23
N ASN A 69 -1.75 5.69 -15.23
CA ASN A 69 -2.05 4.53 -16.07
C ASN A 69 -2.18 3.28 -15.19
N PRO A 70 -3.30 2.55 -15.24
CA PRO A 70 -3.54 1.38 -14.38
C PRO A 70 -2.52 0.25 -14.53
N TYR A 71 -1.72 0.28 -15.60
CA TYR A 71 -0.61 -0.68 -15.81
C TYR A 71 0.71 -0.24 -15.20
N CYS A 72 0.80 0.97 -14.63
CA CYS A 72 2.07 1.52 -14.10
C CYS A 72 2.16 1.46 -12.58
N SER A 73 1.05 1.26 -11.89
CA SER A 73 1.02 1.23 -10.43
C SER A 73 -0.02 0.24 -9.89
N PHE A 74 0.14 -0.15 -8.65
CA PHE A 74 -0.85 -0.92 -7.90
C PHE A 74 -0.83 -0.47 -6.44
N HIS A 75 -1.97 -0.54 -5.78
CA HIS A 75 -2.09 -0.25 -4.36
C HIS A 75 -3.18 -1.10 -3.71
N ALA A 76 -3.03 -1.33 -2.41
CA ALA A 76 -4.06 -1.86 -1.53
C ALA A 76 -3.94 -1.20 -0.17
N SER A 77 -5.05 -1.03 0.53
CA SER A 77 -5.08 -0.52 1.90
C SER A 77 -5.68 -1.57 2.81
N TYR A 78 -5.02 -1.84 3.92
CA TYR A 78 -5.45 -2.83 4.87
C TYR A 78 -5.57 -2.23 6.27
N LEU A 79 -6.56 -2.68 7.01
CA LEU A 79 -6.67 -2.45 8.44
C LEU A 79 -6.15 -3.70 9.18
N LYS A 80 -5.18 -3.52 10.06
CA LYS A 80 -4.69 -4.59 10.93
C LYS A 80 -5.64 -4.76 12.10
N LYS A 81 -6.27 -5.93 12.23
CA LYS A 81 -7.16 -6.27 13.34
C LYS A 81 -6.49 -7.09 14.43
N GLY A 82 -5.42 -7.80 14.10
CA GLY A 82 -4.67 -8.67 14.99
C GLY A 82 -3.26 -8.90 14.47
N GLU A 83 -2.50 -9.81 15.07
CA GLU A 83 -1.11 -10.04 14.66
C GLU A 83 -1.00 -10.56 13.21
N ARG A 84 -1.98 -11.37 12.77
CA ARG A 84 -2.02 -11.97 11.43
C ARG A 84 -3.36 -11.80 10.72
N GLU A 85 -4.13 -10.80 11.11
CA GLU A 85 -5.42 -10.53 10.50
C GLU A 85 -5.43 -9.15 9.85
N LEU A 86 -5.59 -9.14 8.53
CA LEU A 86 -5.72 -7.93 7.73
C LEU A 86 -7.11 -7.89 7.11
N LYS A 87 -7.81 -6.78 7.29
CA LYS A 87 -9.04 -6.49 6.57
C LYS A 87 -8.73 -5.53 5.42
N LEU A 88 -9.02 -5.94 4.20
CA LEU A 88 -8.94 -5.06 3.03
C LEU A 88 -9.93 -3.90 3.21
N LEU A 89 -9.44 -2.69 3.07
CA LEU A 89 -10.27 -1.50 3.01
C LEU A 89 -10.71 -1.30 1.56
N GLU A 90 -11.96 -1.62 1.26
CA GLU A 90 -12.54 -1.35 -0.04
C GLU A 90 -12.57 0.16 -0.31
N LYS A 91 -12.04 0.57 -1.46
CA LYS A 91 -12.21 1.93 -1.93
C LYS A 91 -13.71 2.12 -2.17
N LYS A 92 -14.39 2.95 -1.38
CA LYS A 92 -15.74 3.40 -1.74
C LYS A 92 -15.63 4.02 -3.14
N SER A 93 -16.13 3.31 -4.14
CA SER A 93 -16.18 3.79 -5.51
C SER A 93 -17.25 4.89 -5.55
N GLY A 94 -16.84 6.12 -5.47
CA GLY A 94 -17.80 7.19 -5.49
C GLY A 94 -17.21 8.57 -5.22
N ARG A 95 -16.23 8.94 -6.02
CA ARG A 95 -15.98 10.33 -6.47
C ARG A 95 -14.79 10.25 -7.41
N GLY A 96 -15.07 10.41 -8.68
CA GLY A 96 -14.03 10.54 -9.68
C GLY A 96 -13.11 11.70 -9.30
N CYS A 97 -11.85 11.58 -9.63
CA CYS A 97 -10.77 12.53 -9.36
C CYS A 97 -11.03 13.97 -9.86
N CYS A 98 -12.13 14.19 -10.58
CA CYS A 98 -12.48 15.48 -11.20
C CYS A 98 -13.26 16.43 -10.29
N CYS A 99 -13.64 16.04 -9.07
CA CYS A 99 -14.51 16.82 -8.20
C CYS A 99 -13.92 17.09 -6.80
N THR A 100 -12.66 16.76 -6.55
CA THR A 100 -11.99 17.09 -5.29
C THR A 100 -11.45 18.50 -5.35
N THR A 101 -11.84 19.33 -4.39
CA THR A 101 -11.25 20.66 -4.21
C THR A 101 -9.82 20.53 -3.69
N SER A 102 -9.01 21.59 -3.82
CA SER A 102 -7.66 21.60 -3.25
C SER A 102 -7.67 21.40 -1.73
N ASP A 103 -8.72 21.85 -1.06
CA ASP A 103 -8.88 21.72 0.38
C ASP A 103 -9.22 20.28 0.79
N ASP A 104 -10.09 19.59 0.04
CA ASP A 104 -10.36 18.16 0.24
C ASP A 104 -9.08 17.33 0.08
N SER A 105 -8.25 17.69 -0.89
CA SER A 105 -6.98 17.01 -1.13
C SER A 105 -5.98 17.23 0.00
N ARG A 106 -5.89 18.45 0.52
CA ARG A 106 -5.05 18.78 1.70
C ARG A 106 -5.53 18.03 2.93
N GLN A 107 -6.82 18.09 3.22
CA GLN A 107 -7.41 17.43 4.37
C GLN A 107 -7.23 15.91 4.30
N TYR A 108 -7.33 15.32 3.10
CA TYR A 108 -7.04 13.91 2.89
C TYR A 108 -5.59 13.57 3.23
N VAL A 109 -4.63 14.37 2.76
CA VAL A 109 -3.21 14.17 3.07
C VAL A 109 -2.93 14.36 4.55
N GLU A 110 -3.46 15.42 5.17
CA GLU A 110 -3.32 15.67 6.60
C GLU A 110 -3.86 14.51 7.44
N ASN A 111 -5.05 14.00 7.13
CA ASN A 111 -5.64 12.87 7.83
C ASN A 111 -4.84 11.56 7.64
N GLN A 112 -4.23 11.38 6.47
CA GLN A 112 -3.44 10.19 6.19
C GLN A 112 -2.09 10.18 6.90
N TRP A 113 -1.50 11.36 7.11
CA TRP A 113 -0.17 11.52 7.72
C TRP A 113 -0.22 12.07 9.14
N SER A 114 -1.39 12.45 9.66
CA SER A 114 -1.53 12.88 11.05
C SER A 114 -1.24 11.72 12.00
N TYR A 115 -0.43 11.99 13.00
CA TYR A 115 -0.15 11.03 14.06
C TYR A 115 -1.34 11.02 15.04
N SER A 116 -2.03 9.90 15.16
CA SER A 116 -3.04 9.73 16.20
C SER A 116 -2.34 9.40 17.51
N THR A 117 -2.38 10.31 18.48
CA THR A 117 -1.93 10.08 19.85
C THR A 117 -2.92 9.26 20.69
N LYS A 118 -4.08 8.91 20.12
CA LYS A 118 -5.03 8.04 20.81
C LYS A 118 -4.43 6.65 20.93
N LYS A 119 -4.16 6.23 22.17
CA LYS A 119 -3.89 4.83 22.50
C LYS A 119 -5.04 4.02 21.94
N PHE A 120 -4.74 2.98 21.19
CA PHE A 120 -5.72 1.98 20.82
C PHE A 120 -6.10 1.26 22.12
N ASP A 121 -7.21 1.65 22.75
CA ASP A 121 -7.90 0.78 23.68
C ASP A 121 -8.51 -0.34 22.85
N ASP A 122 -8.18 -1.58 23.21
CA ASP A 122 -8.62 -2.82 22.57
C ASP A 122 -10.14 -3.02 22.77
N GLY A 123 -10.98 -2.18 22.21
CA GLY A 123 -12.38 -2.40 22.46
C GLY A 123 -13.43 -1.67 21.65
N GLU A 124 -13.22 -0.52 21.09
CA GLU A 124 -14.30 0.13 20.34
C GLU A 124 -13.78 1.06 19.23
N MET A 125 -13.81 0.59 18.00
CA MET A 125 -13.79 1.48 16.85
C MET A 125 -15.22 1.94 16.54
N THR A 126 -15.63 3.03 17.16
CA THR A 126 -16.77 3.79 16.66
C THR A 126 -16.34 4.44 15.33
N GLN A 127 -17.03 4.07 14.27
CA GLN A 127 -17.01 4.80 13.01
C GLN A 127 -17.53 6.21 13.30
N THR A 128 -16.68 7.19 13.14
CA THR A 128 -17.12 8.57 12.91
C THR A 128 -17.12 8.83 11.42
N ASP A 129 -18.31 9.21 10.94
CA ASP A 129 -18.65 9.59 9.57
C ASP A 129 -17.72 10.63 8.95
#